data_b1fecdaf755911a6619f1f5919314d62
#
_entry.id   b1fecdaf755911a6619f1f5919314d62
#
_cell.length_a   1.000
_cell.length_b   1.000
_cell.length_c   1.000
_cell.angle_alpha   90.00
_cell.angle_beta   90.00
_cell.angle_gamma   90.00
#
_symmetry.space_group_name_H-M   'P 1'
#
loop_
_entity.id
_entity.type
_entity.pdbx_description
1 polymer ?
#
loop_
_entity_poly.entity_id
_entity_poly.type
_entity_poly.pdbx_seq_one_letter_code
_entity_poly.pdbx_strand_id
1 'polypeptide(L)'
;MLKKYRYKCHFLSDLKQFARILFQSAIAKRDQFSYDLDVESPYKIDGARIKWPNLIQGTLIKRYKRFMADVKLRNGHVVTAHCPNTGSMLECSEPGRPVYLSRHNNPKRKLKYTWEMIEMPGSLVGTNTMVPNKLVKASIEAEKVPEWTGFDSIRSEVKYGQNSRIDLLLEKGDCRCFVEIKNCTLVMDGVAIFPDAVTSRGLKHLVELQDQVRMGDRSVMFYLVQRMDAKLFRPADHIDPAYGKELRKAVENGVEVLAYDVSLDLEGIRLNRTIPVKV
;
A
#
# COMPACT_ATOMS: atom_id res chain seq x y z
N MET A 1 15.56 -24.15 7.22
CA MET A 1 14.91 -24.55 8.49
C MET A 1 13.87 -23.49 8.82
N LEU A 2 12.62 -23.72 8.44
CA LEU A 2 11.50 -22.81 8.69
C LEU A 2 11.07 -22.96 10.15
N LYS A 3 11.38 -21.98 11.00
CA LYS A 3 10.83 -21.91 12.35
C LYS A 3 9.35 -21.58 12.25
N LYS A 4 8.50 -22.57 12.55
CA LYS A 4 7.06 -22.38 12.78
C LYS A 4 6.88 -21.48 13.99
N TYR A 5 6.56 -20.22 13.79
CA TYR A 5 6.06 -19.36 14.86
C TYR A 5 4.63 -19.77 15.20
N ARG A 6 4.48 -20.67 16.19
CA ARG A 6 3.22 -20.89 16.89
C ARG A 6 3.06 -19.76 17.91
N TYR A 7 2.25 -18.76 17.59
CA TYR A 7 1.85 -17.77 18.58
C TYR A 7 0.95 -18.43 19.62
N LYS A 8 1.46 -18.57 20.83
CA LYS A 8 0.66 -18.87 22.02
C LYS A 8 0.04 -17.55 22.49
N CYS A 9 -1.27 -17.38 22.31
CA CYS A 9 -2.03 -16.40 23.07
C CYS A 9 -1.99 -16.82 24.54
N HIS A 10 -1.11 -16.22 25.33
CA HIS A 10 -1.10 -16.44 26.78
C HIS A 10 -2.07 -15.48 27.44
N PHE A 11 -2.99 -16.08 28.17
CA PHE A 11 -3.93 -15.50 29.10
C PHE A 11 -3.22 -14.58 30.12
N LEU A 12 -3.54 -13.28 30.02
CA LEU A 12 -3.45 -12.31 31.10
C LEU A 12 -4.82 -11.59 31.14
N SER A 13 -5.81 -12.29 31.78
CA SER A 13 -7.22 -11.97 31.60
C SER A 13 -7.75 -10.83 32.48
N ASP A 14 -7.11 -10.41 33.56
CA ASP A 14 -7.83 -9.63 34.58
C ASP A 14 -7.50 -8.13 34.63
N LEU A 15 -6.36 -7.69 34.10
CA LEU A 15 -6.04 -6.26 34.01
C LEU A 15 -6.47 -5.61 32.68
N LYS A 16 -6.64 -6.42 31.63
CA LYS A 16 -7.07 -5.93 30.29
C LYS A 16 -8.58 -5.60 30.24
N GLN A 17 -9.39 -6.23 31.06
CA GLN A 17 -10.86 -6.02 31.08
C GLN A 17 -11.23 -4.66 31.66
N PHE A 18 -10.53 -4.17 32.66
CA PHE A 18 -10.78 -2.85 33.28
C PHE A 18 -10.38 -1.68 32.36
N ALA A 19 -9.28 -1.77 31.65
CA ALA A 19 -8.87 -0.74 30.70
C ALA A 19 -9.79 -0.70 29.45
N ARG A 20 -10.35 -1.85 29.05
CA ARG A 20 -11.27 -1.97 27.91
C ARG A 20 -12.62 -1.30 28.17
N ILE A 21 -13.17 -1.42 29.40
CA ILE A 21 -14.47 -0.86 29.77
C ILE A 21 -14.45 0.68 29.82
N LEU A 22 -13.36 1.27 30.28
CA LEU A 22 -13.20 2.73 30.33
C LEU A 22 -12.98 3.37 28.95
N PHE A 23 -12.40 2.65 28.01
CA PHE A 23 -12.14 3.16 26.67
C PHE A 23 -13.36 2.99 25.74
N GLN A 24 -14.16 1.92 25.90
CA GLN A 24 -15.37 1.68 25.10
C GLN A 24 -16.52 2.65 25.44
N SER A 25 -16.61 3.16 26.66
CA SER A 25 -17.67 4.12 27.02
C SER A 25 -17.45 5.52 26.43
N ALA A 26 -16.23 5.87 26.01
CA ALA A 26 -15.92 7.15 25.40
C ALA A 26 -16.13 7.18 23.86
N ILE A 27 -16.21 6.03 23.20
CA ILE A 27 -16.30 5.93 21.73
C ILE A 27 -17.72 5.76 21.21
N ALA A 28 -18.69 5.39 22.08
CA ALA A 28 -20.07 5.02 21.67
C ALA A 28 -20.99 6.20 21.30
N LYS A 29 -20.52 7.43 21.24
CA LYS A 29 -21.34 8.60 20.83
C LYS A 29 -20.62 9.49 19.83
N ARG A 30 -20.43 9.02 18.63
CA ARG A 30 -20.27 9.80 17.38
C ARG A 30 -19.78 8.86 16.29
N ASP A 31 -20.68 8.33 15.51
CA ASP A 31 -20.33 7.95 14.13
C ASP A 31 -21.56 7.51 13.35
N GLN A 32 -22.09 8.45 12.64
CA GLN A 32 -22.96 8.22 11.48
C GLN A 32 -22.59 9.28 10.43
N PHE A 33 -21.45 9.05 9.77
CA PHE A 33 -21.14 9.62 8.46
C PHE A 33 -20.32 8.58 7.70
N SER A 34 -21.03 7.61 7.14
CA SER A 34 -20.50 6.82 6.05
C SER A 34 -20.44 7.71 4.83
N TYR A 35 -19.24 7.97 4.34
CA TYR A 35 -19.06 8.45 2.97
C TYR A 35 -19.28 7.26 2.04
N ASP A 36 -20.54 6.93 1.78
CA ASP A 36 -20.95 6.16 0.61
C ASP A 36 -20.71 7.02 -0.64
N LEU A 37 -19.49 7.01 -1.11
CA LEU A 37 -19.20 7.35 -2.49
C LEU A 37 -19.23 6.04 -3.27
N ASP A 38 -20.42 5.61 -3.68
CA ASP A 38 -20.66 4.66 -4.78
C ASP A 38 -20.15 5.26 -6.10
N VAL A 39 -18.85 5.46 -6.18
CA VAL A 39 -18.14 5.54 -7.45
C VAL A 39 -17.65 4.12 -7.70
N GLU A 40 -18.37 3.38 -8.54
CA GLU A 40 -17.91 2.06 -9.01
C GLU A 40 -16.43 2.15 -9.34
N SER A 41 -15.64 1.32 -8.63
CA SER A 41 -14.21 1.23 -8.88
C SER A 41 -14.01 0.84 -10.34
N PRO A 42 -13.19 1.56 -11.13
CA PRO A 42 -12.95 1.18 -12.53
C PRO A 42 -12.21 -0.17 -12.64
N TYR A 43 -11.70 -0.68 -11.53
CA TYR A 43 -10.96 -1.94 -11.48
C TYR A 43 -11.91 -3.10 -11.16
N LYS A 44 -11.80 -4.18 -11.92
CA LYS A 44 -12.49 -5.45 -11.63
C LYS A 44 -11.56 -6.34 -10.83
N ILE A 45 -12.04 -6.82 -9.69
CA ILE A 45 -11.33 -7.78 -8.85
C ILE A 45 -11.80 -9.18 -9.25
N ASP A 46 -10.86 -10.06 -9.57
CA ASP A 46 -11.08 -11.44 -9.96
C ASP A 46 -10.17 -12.32 -9.09
N GLY A 47 -10.72 -12.85 -7.99
CA GLY A 47 -9.95 -13.48 -6.95
C GLY A 47 -8.87 -12.54 -6.40
N ALA A 48 -7.60 -12.95 -6.47
CA ALA A 48 -6.44 -12.16 -6.05
C ALA A 48 -5.85 -11.25 -7.16
N ARG A 49 -6.52 -11.11 -8.32
CA ARG A 49 -6.08 -10.28 -9.45
C ARG A 49 -6.95 -9.04 -9.57
N ILE A 50 -6.33 -7.89 -9.75
CA ILE A 50 -7.00 -6.67 -10.19
C ILE A 50 -6.81 -6.54 -11.70
N LYS A 51 -7.90 -6.57 -12.46
CA LYS A 51 -7.89 -6.31 -13.91
C LYS A 51 -7.91 -4.81 -14.17
N TRP A 52 -7.07 -4.36 -15.09
CA TRP A 52 -7.07 -2.98 -15.52
C TRP A 52 -8.37 -2.65 -16.29
N PRO A 53 -8.85 -1.40 -16.20
CA PRO A 53 -9.79 -0.89 -17.19
C PRO A 53 -9.09 -0.81 -18.56
N ASN A 54 -9.86 -0.54 -19.63
CA ASN A 54 -9.27 -0.39 -20.98
C ASN A 54 -8.11 0.62 -20.95
N LEU A 55 -6.91 0.12 -21.23
CA LEU A 55 -5.69 0.92 -21.23
C LEU A 55 -5.45 1.60 -22.58
N ILE A 56 -4.99 2.83 -22.52
CA ILE A 56 -4.59 3.65 -23.67
C ILE A 56 -3.11 3.94 -23.53
N GLN A 57 -2.32 3.49 -24.50
CA GLN A 57 -0.88 3.76 -24.52
C GLN A 57 -0.59 5.17 -25.05
N GLY A 58 0.38 5.82 -24.43
CA GLY A 58 0.95 7.08 -24.88
C GLY A 58 2.42 7.18 -24.49
N THR A 59 3.02 8.32 -24.76
CA THR A 59 4.40 8.65 -24.38
C THR A 59 4.38 9.80 -23.37
N LEU A 60 5.04 9.62 -22.24
CA LEU A 60 5.14 10.67 -21.21
C LEU A 60 5.89 11.87 -21.78
N ILE A 61 5.29 13.05 -21.72
CA ILE A 61 5.96 14.31 -22.05
C ILE A 61 6.61 14.87 -20.79
N LYS A 62 5.81 15.04 -19.72
CA LYS A 62 6.29 15.53 -18.43
C LYS A 62 5.28 15.24 -17.32
N ARG A 63 5.78 15.10 -16.09
CA ARG A 63 4.99 15.14 -14.85
C ARG A 63 5.19 16.50 -14.16
N TYR A 64 4.13 17.06 -13.61
CA TYR A 64 4.19 18.35 -12.92
C TYR A 64 3.11 18.49 -11.86
N LYS A 65 3.28 19.46 -10.95
CA LYS A 65 2.39 19.68 -9.80
C LYS A 65 2.10 18.39 -9.00
N ARG A 66 3.01 17.41 -9.02
CA ARG A 66 2.92 16.08 -8.39
C ARG A 66 1.81 15.17 -8.92
N PHE A 67 0.67 15.68 -9.30
CA PHE A 67 -0.53 14.90 -9.66
C PHE A 67 -1.00 15.07 -11.12
N MET A 68 -0.22 15.69 -11.97
CA MET A 68 -0.53 15.89 -13.39
C MET A 68 0.58 15.35 -14.28
N ALA A 69 0.19 14.73 -15.39
CA ALA A 69 1.12 14.25 -16.41
C ALA A 69 0.58 14.59 -17.81
N ASP A 70 1.41 15.23 -18.64
CA ASP A 70 1.09 15.42 -20.05
C ASP A 70 1.62 14.22 -20.84
N VAL A 71 0.76 13.64 -21.66
CA VAL A 71 1.01 12.40 -22.40
C VAL A 71 0.60 12.58 -23.86
N LYS A 72 1.49 12.23 -24.78
CA LYS A 72 1.20 12.19 -26.22
C LYS A 72 0.65 10.80 -26.56
N LEU A 73 -0.60 10.74 -27.00
CA LEU A 73 -1.24 9.51 -27.41
C LEU A 73 -0.74 9.06 -28.79
N ARG A 74 -0.97 7.78 -29.17
CA ARG A 74 -0.55 7.24 -30.46
C ARG A 74 -1.14 8.00 -31.68
N ASN A 75 -2.31 8.61 -31.55
CA ASN A 75 -2.93 9.43 -32.58
C ASN A 75 -2.38 10.87 -32.65
N GLY A 76 -1.33 11.19 -31.91
CA GLY A 76 -0.67 12.48 -31.86
C GLY A 76 -1.28 13.51 -30.91
N HIS A 77 -2.48 13.28 -30.40
CA HIS A 77 -3.10 14.19 -29.43
C HIS A 77 -2.36 14.20 -28.09
N VAL A 78 -2.23 15.37 -27.49
CA VAL A 78 -1.70 15.51 -26.13
C VAL A 78 -2.85 15.62 -25.14
N VAL A 79 -2.80 14.81 -24.10
CA VAL A 79 -3.79 14.81 -23.02
C VAL A 79 -3.09 15.02 -21.68
N THR A 80 -3.78 15.67 -20.73
CA THR A 80 -3.34 15.73 -19.35
C THR A 80 -4.04 14.62 -18.55
N ALA A 81 -3.25 13.73 -17.97
CA ALA A 81 -3.70 12.64 -17.09
C ALA A 81 -3.52 13.01 -15.61
N HIS A 82 -4.42 12.53 -14.77
CA HIS A 82 -4.22 12.52 -13.32
C HIS A 82 -3.16 11.48 -12.96
N CYS A 83 -2.13 11.91 -12.23
CA CYS A 83 -1.15 11.04 -11.60
C CYS A 83 -1.55 10.85 -10.14
N PRO A 84 -2.10 9.72 -9.71
CA PRO A 84 -2.55 9.52 -8.33
C PRO A 84 -1.39 9.35 -7.33
N ASN A 85 -0.16 9.22 -7.81
CA ASN A 85 1.03 9.16 -6.98
C ASN A 85 1.55 10.56 -6.67
N THR A 86 1.55 10.94 -5.37
CA THR A 86 2.07 12.24 -4.90
C THR A 86 3.52 12.18 -4.42
N GLY A 87 4.16 11.00 -4.40
CA GLY A 87 5.58 10.81 -4.11
C GLY A 87 6.49 11.45 -5.16
N SER A 88 7.79 11.34 -4.98
CA SER A 88 8.78 11.90 -5.93
C SER A 88 8.72 11.20 -7.29
N MET A 89 8.35 9.89 -7.28
CA MET A 89 8.39 9.02 -8.46
C MET A 89 9.78 8.97 -9.11
N LEU A 90 10.82 8.98 -8.27
CA LEU A 90 12.18 8.72 -8.72
C LEU A 90 12.24 7.39 -9.48
N GLU A 91 12.99 7.33 -10.58
CA GLU A 91 13.16 6.16 -11.44
C GLU A 91 11.83 5.60 -12.04
N CYS A 92 10.74 6.40 -12.06
CA CYS A 92 9.48 5.98 -12.70
C CYS A 92 8.66 7.16 -13.27
N SER A 93 9.34 8.25 -13.68
CA SER A 93 8.68 9.41 -14.31
C SER A 93 9.51 10.05 -15.43
N GLU A 94 10.37 9.26 -16.09
CA GLU A 94 11.25 9.73 -17.16
C GLU A 94 10.45 10.13 -18.42
N PRO A 95 10.59 11.37 -18.93
CA PRO A 95 9.99 11.76 -20.19
C PRO A 95 10.44 10.88 -21.37
N GLY A 96 9.56 10.70 -22.36
CA GLY A 96 9.81 9.84 -23.50
C GLY A 96 9.44 8.36 -23.30
N ARG A 97 9.21 7.92 -22.07
CA ARG A 97 8.82 6.53 -21.78
C ARG A 97 7.38 6.24 -22.16
N PRO A 98 7.07 5.00 -22.59
CA PRO A 98 5.69 4.56 -22.76
C PRO A 98 4.95 4.56 -21.43
N VAL A 99 3.72 5.08 -21.44
CA VAL A 99 2.80 5.10 -20.29
C VAL A 99 1.45 4.54 -20.69
N TYR A 100 0.73 4.02 -19.72
CA TYR A 100 -0.58 3.43 -19.89
C TYR A 100 -1.60 4.17 -19.03
N LEU A 101 -2.64 4.67 -19.69
CA LEU A 101 -3.67 5.48 -19.08
C LEU A 101 -5.00 4.72 -19.08
N SER A 102 -5.78 4.85 -18.02
CA SER A 102 -7.20 4.53 -18.05
C SER A 102 -8.04 5.78 -18.37
N ARG A 103 -9.17 5.59 -19.05
CA ARG A 103 -10.12 6.67 -19.35
C ARG A 103 -11.37 6.54 -18.48
N HIS A 104 -11.80 7.64 -17.92
CA HIS A 104 -13.02 7.73 -17.10
C HIS A 104 -14.12 8.48 -17.83
N ASN A 105 -15.32 7.93 -17.80
CA ASN A 105 -16.50 8.52 -18.41
C ASN A 105 -17.28 9.46 -17.46
N ASN A 106 -16.87 9.59 -16.18
CA ASN A 106 -17.53 10.46 -15.23
C ASN A 106 -17.43 11.92 -15.67
N PRO A 107 -18.57 12.61 -15.97
CA PRO A 107 -18.57 14.00 -16.45
C PRO A 107 -18.06 15.00 -15.42
N LYS A 108 -18.15 14.68 -14.13
CA LYS A 108 -17.69 15.54 -13.03
C LYS A 108 -16.16 15.57 -12.89
N ARG A 109 -15.43 14.63 -13.50
CA ARG A 109 -13.97 14.62 -13.44
C ARG A 109 -13.36 15.66 -14.40
N LYS A 110 -12.51 16.54 -13.87
CA LYS A 110 -11.75 17.51 -14.68
C LYS A 110 -10.75 16.82 -15.61
N LEU A 111 -10.03 15.82 -15.11
CA LEU A 111 -9.08 15.02 -15.89
C LEU A 111 -9.72 13.68 -16.23
N LYS A 112 -9.89 13.43 -17.53
CA LYS A 112 -10.55 12.22 -18.07
C LYS A 112 -9.66 10.99 -18.03
N TYR A 113 -8.35 11.16 -17.88
CA TYR A 113 -7.36 10.09 -17.89
C TYR A 113 -6.70 9.95 -16.52
N THR A 114 -6.37 8.71 -16.14
CA THR A 114 -5.53 8.38 -14.99
C THR A 114 -4.30 7.63 -15.46
N TRP A 115 -3.14 7.99 -14.97
CA TRP A 115 -1.89 7.30 -15.24
C TRP A 115 -1.78 6.06 -14.35
N GLU A 116 -1.79 4.87 -14.98
CA GLU A 116 -1.79 3.59 -14.29
C GLU A 116 -0.37 3.00 -14.18
N MET A 117 0.38 3.03 -15.29
CA MET A 117 1.71 2.39 -15.38
C MET A 117 2.65 3.17 -16.29
N ILE A 118 3.95 2.95 -16.08
CA ILE A 118 5.04 3.37 -16.97
C ILE A 118 5.90 2.17 -17.30
N GLU A 119 6.42 2.13 -18.52
CA GLU A 119 7.40 1.14 -18.96
C GLU A 119 8.82 1.69 -18.74
N MET A 120 9.55 1.07 -17.83
CA MET A 120 10.94 1.39 -17.54
C MET A 120 11.85 0.27 -18.05
N PRO A 121 13.16 0.49 -18.23
CA PRO A 121 14.08 -0.58 -18.59
C PRO A 121 13.95 -1.75 -17.59
N GLY A 122 13.61 -2.93 -18.11
CA GLY A 122 13.52 -4.14 -17.32
C GLY A 122 12.19 -4.41 -16.60
N SER A 123 11.27 -3.43 -16.49
CA SER A 123 9.99 -3.66 -15.81
C SER A 123 8.88 -2.68 -16.21
N LEU A 124 7.63 -3.17 -16.24
CA LEU A 124 6.48 -2.31 -16.04
C LEU A 124 6.45 -1.88 -14.56
N VAL A 125 6.10 -0.62 -14.31
CA VAL A 125 5.97 -0.03 -12.97
C VAL A 125 4.55 0.50 -12.79
N GLY A 126 3.82 -0.03 -11.80
CA GLY A 126 2.52 0.48 -11.40
C GLY A 126 2.68 1.81 -10.66
N THR A 127 2.11 2.88 -11.21
CA THR A 127 2.24 4.23 -10.63
C THR A 127 1.04 4.62 -9.76
N ASN A 128 -0.09 3.92 -9.92
CA ASN A 128 -1.33 4.26 -9.25
C ASN A 128 -1.36 3.77 -7.80
N THR A 129 -1.29 4.71 -6.85
CA THR A 129 -1.30 4.43 -5.41
C THR A 129 -2.67 4.03 -4.85
N MET A 130 -3.72 4.02 -5.66
CA MET A 130 -5.05 3.50 -5.27
C MET A 130 -5.16 1.98 -5.41
N VAL A 131 -4.18 1.33 -6.06
CA VAL A 131 -4.15 -0.11 -6.31
C VAL A 131 -3.66 -0.92 -5.11
N PRO A 132 -2.60 -0.54 -4.40
CA PRO A 132 -1.98 -1.34 -3.34
C PRO A 132 -2.97 -1.87 -2.30
N ASN A 133 -3.74 -1.01 -1.66
CA ASN A 133 -4.65 -1.41 -0.58
C ASN A 133 -5.72 -2.41 -1.07
N LYS A 134 -6.25 -2.19 -2.29
CA LYS A 134 -7.21 -3.10 -2.91
C LYS A 134 -6.59 -4.45 -3.25
N LEU A 135 -5.36 -4.44 -3.80
CA LEU A 135 -4.66 -5.65 -4.20
C LEU A 135 -4.31 -6.51 -2.99
N VAL A 136 -3.73 -5.89 -1.95
CA VAL A 136 -3.35 -6.62 -0.72
C VAL A 136 -4.60 -7.19 -0.07
N LYS A 137 -5.68 -6.39 0.08
CA LYS A 137 -6.95 -6.88 0.64
C LYS A 137 -7.50 -8.08 -0.14
N ALA A 138 -7.64 -7.96 -1.47
CA ALA A 138 -8.14 -9.04 -2.32
C ALA A 138 -7.26 -10.30 -2.24
N SER A 139 -5.94 -10.12 -2.11
CA SER A 139 -5.01 -11.23 -1.97
C SER A 139 -5.15 -11.95 -0.62
N ILE A 140 -5.43 -11.23 0.45
CA ILE A 140 -5.70 -11.83 1.76
C ILE A 140 -7.04 -12.57 1.74
N GLU A 141 -8.10 -11.95 1.21
CA GLU A 141 -9.44 -12.55 1.05
C GLU A 141 -9.39 -13.83 0.20
N ALA A 142 -8.49 -13.90 -0.78
CA ALA A 142 -8.26 -15.08 -1.61
C ALA A 142 -7.22 -16.06 -1.02
N GLU A 143 -6.79 -15.87 0.25
CA GLU A 143 -5.81 -16.71 0.96
C GLU A 143 -4.46 -16.86 0.23
N LYS A 144 -4.03 -15.81 -0.50
CA LYS A 144 -2.76 -15.77 -1.23
C LYS A 144 -1.59 -15.19 -0.43
N VAL A 145 -1.82 -14.78 0.81
CA VAL A 145 -0.81 -14.26 1.73
C VAL A 145 -0.70 -15.22 2.92
N PRO A 146 0.27 -16.14 2.92
CA PRO A 146 0.37 -17.19 3.94
C PRO A 146 0.43 -16.69 5.37
N GLU A 147 0.98 -15.49 5.58
CA GLU A 147 1.12 -14.84 6.89
C GLU A 147 -0.24 -14.42 7.49
N TRP A 148 -1.30 -14.39 6.66
CA TRP A 148 -2.62 -13.87 7.02
C TRP A 148 -3.76 -14.79 6.64
N THR A 149 -3.58 -16.10 6.79
CA THR A 149 -4.64 -17.09 6.57
C THR A 149 -5.55 -17.24 7.80
N GLY A 150 -6.84 -17.48 7.55
CA GLY A 150 -7.82 -17.83 8.57
C GLY A 150 -8.23 -16.68 9.49
N PHE A 151 -8.23 -15.43 9.02
CA PHE A 151 -8.87 -14.31 9.70
C PHE A 151 -10.39 -14.32 9.44
N ASP A 152 -11.17 -13.93 10.46
CA ASP A 152 -12.64 -13.92 10.40
C ASP A 152 -13.17 -12.65 9.72
N SER A 153 -12.44 -11.54 9.84
CA SER A 153 -12.79 -10.26 9.22
C SER A 153 -11.61 -9.47 8.73
N ILE A 154 -11.82 -8.70 7.66
CA ILE A 154 -10.83 -7.78 7.06
C ILE A 154 -11.53 -6.45 6.84
N ARG A 155 -11.17 -5.44 7.63
CA ARG A 155 -11.73 -4.09 7.54
C ARG A 155 -10.70 -3.09 7.04
N SER A 156 -11.11 -2.20 6.12
CA SER A 156 -10.25 -1.15 5.55
C SER A 156 -10.47 0.18 6.25
N GLU A 157 -9.44 1.03 6.28
CA GLU A 157 -9.49 2.43 6.72
C GLU A 157 -10.05 2.61 8.16
N VAL A 158 -9.69 1.69 9.06
CA VAL A 158 -10.17 1.72 10.44
C VAL A 158 -9.39 2.78 11.24
N LYS A 159 -10.11 3.63 11.96
CA LYS A 159 -9.49 4.64 12.84
C LYS A 159 -8.70 3.97 13.96
N TYR A 160 -7.48 4.43 14.20
CA TYR A 160 -6.61 4.00 15.30
C TYR A 160 -5.65 5.11 15.70
N GLY A 161 -4.92 4.92 16.80
CA GLY A 161 -3.93 5.87 17.28
C GLY A 161 -4.47 7.29 17.48
N GLN A 162 -3.62 8.29 17.26
CA GLN A 162 -3.99 9.70 17.31
C GLN A 162 -4.32 10.25 15.92
N ASN A 163 -5.60 10.16 15.52
CA ASN A 163 -6.11 10.68 14.25
C ASN A 163 -5.52 10.01 13.00
N SER A 164 -5.18 8.72 13.08
CA SER A 164 -4.76 7.92 11.92
C SER A 164 -5.82 6.89 11.54
N ARG A 165 -5.68 6.34 10.35
CA ARG A 165 -6.45 5.20 9.87
C ARG A 165 -5.46 4.16 9.40
N ILE A 166 -5.64 2.93 9.89
CA ILE A 166 -4.89 1.79 9.39
C ILE A 166 -5.47 1.34 8.05
N ASP A 167 -4.61 0.98 7.12
CA ASP A 167 -5.05 0.55 5.80
C ASP A 167 -5.91 -0.72 5.88
N LEU A 168 -5.48 -1.73 6.64
CA LEU A 168 -6.28 -2.93 6.92
C LEU A 168 -6.19 -3.31 8.41
N LEU A 169 -7.33 -3.70 8.97
CA LEU A 169 -7.43 -4.38 10.26
C LEU A 169 -7.97 -5.79 10.03
N LEU A 170 -7.18 -6.79 10.42
CA LEU A 170 -7.53 -8.20 10.34
C LEU A 170 -7.89 -8.67 11.74
N GLU A 171 -8.99 -9.45 11.90
CA GLU A 171 -9.45 -9.92 13.20
C GLU A 171 -9.75 -11.42 13.15
N LYS A 172 -9.36 -12.11 14.24
CA LYS A 172 -9.67 -13.52 14.47
C LYS A 172 -9.93 -13.74 15.96
N GLY A 173 -11.19 -13.93 16.35
CA GLY A 173 -11.58 -13.90 17.75
C GLY A 173 -11.12 -12.61 18.40
N ASP A 174 -10.33 -12.71 19.50
CA ASP A 174 -9.76 -11.54 20.20
C ASP A 174 -8.43 -11.04 19.61
N CYS A 175 -7.87 -11.74 18.63
CA CYS A 175 -6.60 -11.35 18.01
C CYS A 175 -6.84 -10.31 16.92
N ARG A 176 -6.06 -9.22 16.95
CA ARG A 176 -6.08 -8.16 15.92
C ARG A 176 -4.72 -8.04 15.27
N CYS A 177 -4.72 -7.76 13.97
CA CYS A 177 -3.52 -7.46 13.21
C CYS A 177 -3.71 -6.14 12.43
N PHE A 178 -2.91 -5.14 12.77
CA PHE A 178 -2.89 -3.83 12.12
C PHE A 178 -1.89 -3.86 10.96
N VAL A 179 -2.35 -3.60 9.75
CA VAL A 179 -1.53 -3.63 8.54
C VAL A 179 -1.50 -2.27 7.89
N GLU A 180 -0.34 -1.66 7.83
CA GLU A 180 -0.08 -0.42 7.08
C GLU A 180 0.63 -0.77 5.77
N ILE A 181 0.07 -0.33 4.65
CA ILE A 181 0.55 -0.66 3.30
C ILE A 181 1.29 0.54 2.71
N LYS A 182 2.50 0.31 2.22
CA LYS A 182 3.28 1.32 1.50
C LYS A 182 3.49 0.91 0.06
N ASN A 183 3.16 1.83 -0.85
CA ASN A 183 3.48 1.67 -2.26
C ASN A 183 4.96 1.97 -2.48
N CYS A 184 5.71 1.01 -3.01
CA CYS A 184 7.13 1.14 -3.33
C CYS A 184 7.32 0.99 -4.84
N THR A 185 7.85 2.03 -5.49
CA THR A 185 8.14 2.04 -6.93
C THR A 185 9.60 2.31 -7.24
N LEU A 186 10.38 2.76 -6.25
CA LEU A 186 11.80 3.05 -6.41
C LEU A 186 12.62 1.77 -6.28
N VAL A 187 13.32 1.40 -7.34
CA VAL A 187 14.25 0.26 -7.38
C VAL A 187 15.54 0.71 -8.01
N MET A 188 16.66 0.49 -7.32
CA MET A 188 18.01 0.78 -7.80
C MET A 188 18.82 -0.52 -7.71
N ASP A 189 19.42 -0.95 -8.81
CA ASP A 189 20.22 -2.17 -8.90
C ASP A 189 19.55 -3.43 -8.34
N GLY A 190 18.24 -3.56 -8.58
CA GLY A 190 17.44 -4.69 -8.07
C GLY A 190 17.07 -4.58 -6.59
N VAL A 191 17.35 -3.47 -5.92
CA VAL A 191 16.96 -3.20 -4.54
C VAL A 191 15.79 -2.24 -4.52
N ALA A 192 14.63 -2.70 -4.03
CA ALA A 192 13.50 -1.83 -3.73
C ALA A 192 13.81 -1.02 -2.48
N ILE A 193 13.64 0.29 -2.54
CA ILE A 193 13.91 1.19 -1.43
C ILE A 193 12.72 2.11 -1.15
N PHE A 194 12.46 2.37 0.13
CA PHE A 194 11.38 3.25 0.59
C PHE A 194 11.86 4.06 1.80
N PRO A 195 11.47 5.33 1.91
CA PRO A 195 10.62 6.10 0.99
C PRO A 195 11.38 6.72 -0.19
N ASP A 196 10.64 7.18 -1.19
CA ASP A 196 11.20 7.93 -2.34
C ASP A 196 11.30 9.45 -2.09
N ALA A 197 10.90 9.91 -0.92
CA ALA A 197 11.03 11.27 -0.41
C ALA A 197 10.87 11.27 1.12
N VAL A 198 11.35 12.31 1.82
CA VAL A 198 11.15 12.48 3.26
C VAL A 198 9.66 12.43 3.61
N THR A 199 9.29 11.59 4.59
CA THR A 199 7.90 11.29 4.94
C THR A 199 7.61 11.33 6.45
N SER A 200 7.21 12.48 6.96
CA SER A 200 6.76 12.63 8.35
C SER A 200 5.54 11.75 8.68
N ARG A 201 4.62 11.60 7.71
CA ARG A 201 3.45 10.71 7.87
C ARG A 201 3.86 9.25 7.98
N GLY A 202 4.84 8.81 7.17
CA GLY A 202 5.36 7.44 7.25
C GLY A 202 6.00 7.14 8.60
N LEU A 203 6.78 8.08 9.12
CA LEU A 203 7.39 8.00 10.43
C LEU A 203 6.32 7.90 11.54
N LYS A 204 5.27 8.74 11.49
CA LYS A 204 4.15 8.69 12.44
C LYS A 204 3.49 7.31 12.46
N HIS A 205 3.23 6.71 11.28
CA HIS A 205 2.60 5.37 11.20
C HIS A 205 3.48 4.30 11.84
N LEU A 206 4.82 4.37 11.71
CA LEU A 206 5.74 3.44 12.40
C LEU A 206 5.62 3.54 13.93
N VAL A 207 5.50 4.76 14.46
CA VAL A 207 5.30 4.97 15.91
C VAL A 207 3.97 4.40 16.37
N GLU A 208 2.89 4.67 15.63
CA GLU A 208 1.55 4.18 15.97
C GLU A 208 1.43 2.64 15.89
N LEU A 209 2.12 1.99 14.94
CA LEU A 209 2.21 0.53 14.89
C LEU A 209 2.91 -0.05 16.12
N GLN A 210 3.98 0.59 16.61
CA GLN A 210 4.65 0.18 17.85
C GLN A 210 3.72 0.31 19.06
N ASP A 211 2.84 1.34 19.08
CA ASP A 211 1.85 1.50 20.14
C ASP A 211 0.86 0.32 20.15
N GLN A 212 0.42 -0.17 18.98
CA GLN A 212 -0.45 -1.34 18.91
C GLN A 212 0.26 -2.61 19.41
N VAL A 213 1.54 -2.79 19.08
CA VAL A 213 2.34 -3.92 19.63
C VAL A 213 2.39 -3.84 21.16
N ARG A 214 2.61 -2.66 21.73
CA ARG A 214 2.61 -2.47 23.19
C ARG A 214 1.25 -2.77 23.84
N MET A 215 0.17 -2.59 23.10
CA MET A 215 -1.19 -2.97 23.55
C MET A 215 -1.47 -4.48 23.40
N GLY A 216 -0.54 -5.25 22.84
CA GLY A 216 -0.61 -6.69 22.67
C GLY A 216 -1.24 -7.12 21.34
N ASP A 217 -1.37 -6.21 20.38
CA ASP A 217 -1.85 -6.51 19.04
C ASP A 217 -0.68 -6.82 18.10
N ARG A 218 -0.94 -7.54 17.01
CA ARG A 218 0.01 -7.74 15.93
C ARG A 218 0.02 -6.51 15.03
N SER A 219 1.19 -6.08 14.60
CA SER A 219 1.34 -4.92 13.71
C SER A 219 2.33 -5.23 12.59
N VAL A 220 1.97 -4.84 11.37
CA VAL A 220 2.75 -5.14 10.17
C VAL A 220 2.88 -3.90 9.30
N MET A 221 4.12 -3.55 8.94
CA MET A 221 4.43 -2.64 7.85
C MET A 221 4.60 -3.46 6.57
N PHE A 222 3.71 -3.29 5.62
CA PHE A 222 3.70 -4.03 4.36
C PHE A 222 4.12 -3.15 3.19
N TYR A 223 5.20 -3.52 2.51
CA TYR A 223 5.67 -2.84 1.32
C TYR A 223 5.22 -3.59 0.07
N LEU A 224 4.33 -2.99 -0.71
CA LEU A 224 3.97 -3.48 -2.03
C LEU A 224 4.91 -2.86 -3.06
N VAL A 225 5.79 -3.65 -3.62
CA VAL A 225 6.70 -3.23 -4.69
C VAL A 225 5.98 -3.41 -6.03
N GLN A 226 5.45 -2.31 -6.60
CA GLN A 226 4.66 -2.36 -7.84
C GLN A 226 5.52 -2.48 -9.11
N ARG A 227 6.53 -3.35 -9.07
CA ARG A 227 7.40 -3.69 -10.20
C ARG A 227 8.01 -5.08 -10.01
N MET A 228 8.58 -5.66 -11.07
CA MET A 228 8.99 -7.07 -11.11
C MET A 228 10.49 -7.30 -11.03
N ASP A 229 11.30 -6.26 -11.00
CA ASP A 229 12.76 -6.31 -11.08
C ASP A 229 13.48 -6.19 -9.73
N ALA A 230 12.73 -6.15 -8.62
CA ALA A 230 13.28 -6.12 -7.28
C ALA A 230 13.64 -7.52 -6.76
N LYS A 231 14.78 -7.62 -6.08
CA LYS A 231 15.29 -8.86 -5.44
C LYS A 231 15.45 -8.73 -3.93
N LEU A 232 15.45 -7.51 -3.42
CA LEU A 232 15.69 -7.18 -2.02
C LEU A 232 14.93 -5.88 -1.70
N PHE A 233 14.47 -5.72 -0.46
CA PHE A 233 13.94 -4.46 0.07
C PHE A 233 14.86 -3.90 1.16
N ARG A 234 15.04 -2.56 1.16
CA ARG A 234 15.75 -1.81 2.21
C ARG A 234 15.08 -0.45 2.47
N PRO A 235 15.24 0.12 3.69
CA PRO A 235 14.94 1.53 3.91
C PRO A 235 15.89 2.41 3.10
N ALA A 236 15.36 3.56 2.62
CA ALA A 236 16.12 4.55 1.86
C ALA A 236 16.82 5.54 2.80
N ASP A 237 17.81 5.08 3.58
CA ASP A 237 18.50 5.90 4.59
C ASP A 237 19.13 7.18 4.02
N HIS A 238 19.56 7.15 2.76
CA HIS A 238 20.13 8.31 2.06
C HIS A 238 19.08 9.36 1.67
N ILE A 239 17.78 8.99 1.65
CA ILE A 239 16.66 9.89 1.34
C ILE A 239 15.98 10.36 2.64
N ASP A 240 15.70 9.42 3.54
CA ASP A 240 15.04 9.68 4.82
C ASP A 240 15.68 8.85 5.95
N PRO A 241 16.80 9.33 6.51
CA PRO A 241 17.49 8.61 7.58
C PRO A 241 16.63 8.48 8.85
N ALA A 242 15.70 9.43 9.09
CA ALA A 242 14.80 9.37 10.23
C ALA A 242 13.80 8.21 10.10
N TYR A 243 13.26 8.02 8.90
CA TYR A 243 12.38 6.89 8.61
C TYR A 243 13.10 5.55 8.78
N GLY A 244 14.31 5.41 8.21
CA GLY A 244 15.08 4.17 8.33
C GLY A 244 15.43 3.83 9.78
N LYS A 245 15.83 4.82 10.57
CA LYS A 245 16.10 4.66 12.01
C LYS A 245 14.83 4.19 12.76
N GLU A 246 13.68 4.83 12.51
CA GLU A 246 12.43 4.47 13.17
C GLU A 246 11.92 3.10 12.73
N LEU A 247 12.13 2.70 11.46
CA LEU A 247 11.78 1.38 10.98
C LEU A 247 12.55 0.28 11.72
N ARG A 248 13.86 0.45 11.94
CA ARG A 248 14.68 -0.49 12.72
C ARG A 248 14.18 -0.60 14.15
N LYS A 249 13.93 0.54 14.79
CA LYS A 249 13.34 0.58 16.14
C LYS A 249 11.97 -0.08 16.19
N ALA A 250 11.13 0.09 15.18
CA ALA A 250 9.83 -0.55 15.10
C ALA A 250 9.96 -2.08 15.03
N VAL A 251 10.92 -2.60 14.25
CA VAL A 251 11.24 -4.03 14.18
C VAL A 251 11.74 -4.57 15.53
N GLU A 252 12.64 -3.86 16.20
CA GLU A 252 13.12 -4.20 17.55
C GLU A 252 11.97 -4.24 18.57
N ASN A 253 10.97 -3.39 18.41
CA ASN A 253 9.77 -3.33 19.25
C ASN A 253 8.65 -4.29 18.80
N GLY A 254 8.90 -5.18 17.83
CA GLY A 254 7.99 -6.26 17.45
C GLY A 254 7.03 -5.94 16.29
N VAL A 255 7.21 -4.81 15.59
CA VAL A 255 6.50 -4.58 14.32
C VAL A 255 7.11 -5.49 13.25
N GLU A 256 6.27 -6.28 12.61
CA GLU A 256 6.69 -7.12 11.49
C GLU A 256 6.86 -6.28 10.21
N VAL A 257 7.80 -6.67 9.36
CA VAL A 257 8.01 -6.04 8.06
C VAL A 257 7.91 -7.08 6.97
N LEU A 258 6.99 -6.87 6.04
CA LEU A 258 6.80 -7.71 4.86
C LEU A 258 6.99 -6.88 3.60
N ALA A 259 7.64 -7.45 2.61
CA ALA A 259 7.74 -6.87 1.28
C ALA A 259 7.34 -7.93 0.23
N TYR A 260 6.46 -7.54 -0.67
CA TYR A 260 6.01 -8.38 -1.78
C TYR A 260 6.18 -7.65 -3.09
N ASP A 261 6.63 -8.35 -4.12
CA ASP A 261 6.55 -7.88 -5.49
C ASP A 261 5.20 -8.28 -6.14
N VAL A 262 5.02 -7.86 -7.35
CA VAL A 262 3.81 -8.12 -8.13
C VAL A 262 4.15 -8.85 -9.44
N SER A 263 3.18 -9.58 -9.99
CA SER A 263 3.13 -9.90 -11.40
C SER A 263 2.23 -8.86 -12.08
N LEU A 264 2.79 -8.08 -12.96
CA LEU A 264 2.16 -6.92 -13.58
C LEU A 264 2.28 -7.03 -15.12
N ASP A 265 1.14 -6.98 -15.80
CA ASP A 265 1.02 -6.95 -17.26
C ASP A 265 -0.06 -5.95 -17.68
N LEU A 266 -0.35 -5.87 -18.99
CA LEU A 266 -1.38 -4.97 -19.52
C LEU A 266 -2.83 -5.44 -19.27
N GLU A 267 -3.01 -6.64 -18.74
CA GLU A 267 -4.34 -7.16 -18.39
C GLU A 267 -4.67 -6.95 -16.92
N GLY A 268 -3.64 -6.97 -16.02
CA GLY A 268 -3.89 -6.81 -14.59
C GLY A 268 -2.63 -6.87 -13.74
N ILE A 269 -2.88 -6.86 -12.43
CA ILE A 269 -1.85 -6.94 -11.40
C ILE A 269 -2.28 -7.95 -10.32
N ARG A 270 -1.34 -8.72 -9.81
CA ARG A 270 -1.51 -9.63 -8.66
C ARG A 270 -0.27 -9.63 -7.78
N LEU A 271 -0.42 -9.97 -6.50
CA LEU A 271 0.73 -10.30 -5.66
C LEU A 271 1.46 -11.51 -6.25
N ASN A 272 2.79 -11.50 -6.18
CA ASN A 272 3.61 -12.56 -6.73
C ASN A 272 4.36 -13.30 -5.61
N ARG A 273 5.40 -12.72 -5.05
CA ARG A 273 6.24 -13.39 -4.04
C ARG A 273 6.73 -12.41 -2.99
N THR A 274 7.12 -12.96 -1.84
CA THR A 274 7.89 -12.21 -0.84
C THR A 274 9.27 -11.83 -1.39
N ILE A 275 9.72 -10.64 -1.02
CA ILE A 275 11.08 -10.17 -1.26
C ILE A 275 11.80 -10.15 0.09
N PRO A 276 13.06 -10.62 0.19
CA PRO A 276 13.85 -10.48 1.40
C PRO A 276 13.91 -9.04 1.87
N VAL A 277 13.73 -8.82 3.18
CA VAL A 277 13.82 -7.51 3.82
C VAL A 277 15.12 -7.41 4.60
N LYS A 278 15.87 -6.31 4.41
CA LYS A 278 17.09 -6.02 5.15
C LYS A 278 17.02 -4.59 5.70
N VAL A 279 16.61 -4.43 6.93
CA VAL A 279 16.51 -3.15 7.65
C VAL A 279 17.79 -2.77 8.36
#